data_90933f180f4a9873de46c08f33076349
#
_entry.id   90933f180f4a9873de46c08f33076349
#
_cell.length_a   1.000
_cell.length_b   1.000
_cell.length_c   1.000
_cell.angle_alpha   90.00
_cell.angle_beta   90.00
_cell.angle_gamma   90.00
#
_symmetry.space_group_name_H-M   'P 1'
#
loop_
_entity.id
_entity.type
_entity.pdbx_description
1 polymer ?
#
loop_
_entity_poly.entity_id
_entity_poly.type
_entity_poly.pdbx_seq_one_letter_code
_entity_poly.pdbx_strand_id
1 'polypeptide(L)'
;MSSFSTVLTRLGLDEHSPLLAAPVAQDLVDGKRTISIHDYALPAWALDVDIAVVEKRGDDAGRIVGVVRFGEDIDYASDDAAFTRDAALHGAPENLGRGWVVRAARRCERCTTKLKPKYRDFFEAVADTEGPSFVILHPIYGKIASVAVDHIVKRLPALPVPSGSKQGYLGASVPAVLAACPLNVVKASAVCAEGVFKAADGVATAPIARADLMRGFLVHSDEDGKLLEKGGPLRLAFPDGVAVQSAVCGTPKPPDLKNCVSLELRDEN
;
A
#
# COMPACT_ATOMS: atom_id res chain seq x y z
N MET A 1 3.20 -27.14 -9.36
CA MET A 1 3.51 -25.69 -9.36
C MET A 1 3.08 -25.13 -8.03
N SER A 2 3.95 -24.41 -7.34
CA SER A 2 3.59 -23.76 -6.08
C SER A 2 2.54 -22.67 -6.34
N SER A 3 1.55 -22.49 -5.45
CA SER A 3 0.60 -21.40 -5.58
C SER A 3 1.30 -20.05 -5.43
N PHE A 4 0.74 -19.02 -6.02
CA PHE A 4 1.25 -17.64 -5.91
C PHE A 4 1.48 -17.21 -4.44
N SER A 5 0.47 -17.43 -3.59
CA SER A 5 0.54 -17.14 -2.14
C SER A 5 1.70 -17.89 -1.46
N THR A 6 1.93 -19.17 -1.81
CA THR A 6 3.03 -19.95 -1.27
C THR A 6 4.40 -19.37 -1.65
N VAL A 7 4.54 -18.90 -2.90
CA VAL A 7 5.81 -18.28 -3.35
C VAL A 7 6.06 -16.97 -2.62
N LEU A 8 5.05 -16.11 -2.50
CA LEU A 8 5.18 -14.84 -1.77
C LEU A 8 5.54 -15.08 -0.30
N THR A 9 4.86 -16.00 0.39
CA THR A 9 5.15 -16.35 1.78
C THR A 9 6.60 -16.81 1.96
N ARG A 10 7.12 -17.65 1.04
CA ARG A 10 8.55 -18.07 1.06
C ARG A 10 9.51 -16.89 0.84
N LEU A 11 9.08 -15.86 0.15
CA LEU A 11 9.84 -14.64 -0.07
C LEU A 11 9.75 -13.66 1.11
N GLY A 12 8.94 -13.96 2.14
CA GLY A 12 8.65 -13.05 3.24
C GLY A 12 7.74 -11.89 2.83
N LEU A 13 6.98 -12.08 1.76
CA LEU A 13 5.99 -11.15 1.23
C LEU A 13 4.60 -11.72 1.47
N ASP A 14 3.59 -10.85 1.50
CA ASP A 14 2.20 -11.25 1.50
C ASP A 14 1.55 -11.04 0.12
N GLU A 15 0.32 -11.51 -0.04
CA GLU A 15 -0.44 -11.41 -1.29
C GLU A 15 -0.81 -9.97 -1.68
N HIS A 16 -0.64 -9.02 -0.75
CA HIS A 16 -0.91 -7.60 -0.96
C HIS A 16 0.37 -6.79 -1.22
N SER A 17 1.53 -7.44 -1.16
CA SER A 17 2.80 -6.79 -1.46
C SER A 17 2.82 -6.25 -2.90
N PRO A 18 3.33 -5.03 -3.12
CA PRO A 18 3.39 -4.46 -4.45
C PRO A 18 4.31 -5.29 -5.35
N LEU A 19 3.90 -5.44 -6.59
CA LEU A 19 4.65 -6.07 -7.65
C LEU A 19 5.14 -5.00 -8.61
N LEU A 20 6.42 -5.03 -8.97
CA LEU A 20 7.00 -4.15 -9.97
C LEU A 20 7.15 -4.91 -11.30
N ALA A 21 6.51 -4.45 -12.35
CA ALA A 21 6.77 -4.97 -13.69
C ALA A 21 7.96 -4.24 -14.31
N ALA A 22 9.05 -4.94 -14.50
CA ALA A 22 10.25 -4.42 -15.13
C ALA A 22 10.52 -5.13 -16.46
N PRO A 23 10.90 -4.39 -17.54
CA PRO A 23 11.23 -4.99 -18.83
C PRO A 23 12.43 -5.93 -18.79
N VAL A 24 13.21 -5.85 -17.72
CA VAL A 24 14.47 -6.57 -17.48
C VAL A 24 14.54 -7.11 -16.08
N ALA A 25 13.40 -7.53 -15.52
CA ALA A 25 13.29 -8.02 -14.14
C ALA A 25 14.30 -9.14 -13.83
N GLN A 26 14.52 -10.05 -14.80
CA GLN A 26 15.49 -11.13 -14.67
C GLN A 26 16.91 -10.60 -14.49
N ASP A 27 17.30 -9.57 -15.27
CA ASP A 27 18.65 -8.99 -15.17
C ASP A 27 18.89 -8.28 -13.83
N LEU A 28 17.86 -7.64 -13.25
CA LEU A 28 17.91 -7.04 -11.92
C LEU A 28 18.09 -8.10 -10.84
N VAL A 29 17.33 -9.19 -10.93
CA VAL A 29 17.40 -10.30 -9.96
C VAL A 29 18.71 -11.07 -10.07
N ASP A 30 19.27 -11.18 -11.27
CA ASP A 30 20.54 -11.84 -11.56
C ASP A 30 21.76 -10.98 -11.20
N GLY A 31 21.56 -9.71 -10.86
CA GLY A 31 22.63 -8.76 -10.60
C GLY A 31 23.41 -8.33 -11.85
N LYS A 32 22.92 -8.64 -13.06
CA LYS A 32 23.50 -8.16 -14.32
C LYS A 32 23.26 -6.66 -14.50
N ARG A 33 22.16 -6.17 -13.95
CA ARG A 33 21.84 -4.76 -13.82
C ARG A 33 21.61 -4.43 -12.36
N THR A 34 22.18 -3.33 -11.92
CA THR A 34 22.07 -2.86 -10.54
C THR A 34 21.31 -1.54 -10.44
N ILE A 35 20.89 -0.98 -11.57
CA ILE A 35 20.07 0.22 -11.64
C ILE A 35 18.90 -0.03 -12.60
N SER A 36 17.69 0.30 -12.17
CA SER A 36 16.48 0.29 -13.00
C SER A 36 16.09 1.71 -13.36
N ILE A 37 15.92 1.98 -14.68
CA ILE A 37 15.63 3.34 -15.16
C ILE A 37 14.12 3.57 -15.28
N HIS A 38 13.68 4.71 -14.77
CA HIS A 38 12.28 5.13 -14.69
C HIS A 38 12.12 6.62 -15.05
N ASP A 39 10.89 7.02 -15.40
CA ASP A 39 10.51 8.41 -15.67
C ASP A 39 9.94 9.13 -14.42
N TYR A 40 10.06 8.52 -13.26
CA TYR A 40 9.58 9.05 -11.97
C TYR A 40 10.49 8.60 -10.82
N ALA A 41 10.47 9.39 -9.74
CA ALA A 41 11.25 9.12 -8.54
C ALA A 41 10.81 7.81 -7.86
N LEU A 42 11.76 7.13 -7.20
CA LEU A 42 11.44 5.97 -6.37
C LEU A 42 10.46 6.41 -5.25
N PRO A 43 9.28 5.79 -5.18
CA PRO A 43 8.34 6.12 -4.11
C PRO A 43 8.96 5.94 -2.73
N ALA A 44 8.77 6.89 -1.81
CA ALA A 44 9.34 6.82 -0.47
C ALA A 44 8.97 5.52 0.27
N TRP A 45 7.73 5.02 0.06
CA TRP A 45 7.29 3.76 0.62
C TRP A 45 7.99 2.52 0.04
N ALA A 46 8.60 2.63 -1.15
CA ALA A 46 9.31 1.54 -1.83
C ALA A 46 10.81 1.49 -1.49
N LEU A 47 11.33 2.55 -0.85
CA LEU A 47 12.73 2.63 -0.43
C LEU A 47 13.02 1.62 0.68
N ASP A 48 14.08 0.81 0.52
CA ASP A 48 14.48 -0.24 1.45
C ASP A 48 13.41 -1.29 1.78
N VAL A 49 12.47 -1.50 0.86
CA VAL A 49 11.42 -2.53 0.94
C VAL A 49 11.68 -3.64 -0.07
N ASP A 50 11.42 -4.88 0.29
CA ASP A 50 11.42 -6.01 -0.62
C ASP A 50 10.21 -5.92 -1.55
N ILE A 51 10.45 -5.86 -2.85
CA ILE A 51 9.43 -5.74 -3.90
C ILE A 51 9.56 -6.94 -4.84
N ALA A 52 8.48 -7.69 -5.02
CA ALA A 52 8.47 -8.75 -6.01
C ALA A 52 8.52 -8.15 -7.42
N VAL A 53 9.39 -8.68 -8.27
CA VAL A 53 9.52 -8.22 -9.65
C VAL A 53 8.95 -9.24 -10.62
N VAL A 54 8.22 -8.70 -11.59
CA VAL A 54 7.53 -9.45 -12.64
C VAL A 54 8.16 -9.08 -13.98
N GLU A 55 8.46 -10.08 -14.80
CA GLU A 55 8.95 -9.85 -16.14
C GLU A 55 7.84 -9.25 -17.02
N LYS A 56 8.12 -8.12 -17.66
CA LYS A 56 7.14 -7.38 -18.48
C LYS A 56 7.15 -7.86 -19.95
N ARG A 57 8.23 -8.46 -20.41
CA ARG A 57 8.43 -8.84 -21.81
C ARG A 57 9.00 -10.25 -21.95
N GLY A 58 8.90 -10.80 -23.16
CA GLY A 58 9.46 -12.12 -23.50
C GLY A 58 8.59 -13.28 -23.02
N ASP A 59 9.17 -14.49 -23.02
CA ASP A 59 8.48 -15.75 -22.69
C ASP A 59 8.07 -15.85 -21.22
N ASP A 60 8.70 -15.07 -20.36
CA ASP A 60 8.42 -14.99 -18.93
C ASP A 60 7.48 -13.82 -18.55
N ALA A 61 6.89 -13.13 -19.52
CA ALA A 61 5.97 -12.02 -19.25
C ALA A 61 4.83 -12.45 -18.34
N GLY A 62 4.58 -11.64 -17.29
CA GLY A 62 3.57 -11.93 -16.27
C GLY A 62 4.02 -12.93 -15.19
N ARG A 63 5.29 -13.37 -15.19
CA ARG A 63 5.85 -14.25 -14.16
C ARG A 63 6.66 -13.47 -13.13
N ILE A 64 6.50 -13.81 -11.87
CA ILE A 64 7.41 -13.37 -10.81
C ILE A 64 8.74 -14.10 -11.02
N VAL A 65 9.83 -13.36 -11.03
CA VAL A 65 11.19 -13.89 -11.21
C VAL A 65 12.05 -13.76 -9.97
N GLY A 66 11.67 -12.90 -9.04
CA GLY A 66 12.38 -12.69 -7.79
C GLY A 66 11.90 -11.48 -7.00
N VAL A 67 12.74 -11.04 -6.10
CA VAL A 67 12.53 -9.88 -5.25
C VAL A 67 13.74 -8.96 -5.36
N VAL A 68 13.50 -7.66 -5.42
CA VAL A 68 14.54 -6.63 -5.33
C VAL A 68 14.24 -5.68 -4.17
N ARG A 69 15.29 -5.05 -3.66
CA ARG A 69 15.21 -3.95 -2.71
C ARG A 69 15.97 -2.78 -3.27
N PHE A 70 15.30 -1.65 -3.43
CA PHE A 70 15.92 -0.42 -3.86
C PHE A 70 16.38 0.39 -2.66
N GLY A 71 17.62 0.87 -2.68
CA GLY A 71 18.23 1.63 -1.58
C GLY A 71 18.49 3.09 -1.87
N GLU A 72 18.34 3.52 -3.12
CA GLU A 72 18.65 4.87 -3.55
C GLU A 72 17.89 5.22 -4.84
N ASP A 73 17.59 6.51 -5.03
CA ASP A 73 17.01 7.09 -6.23
C ASP A 73 17.98 8.15 -6.78
N ILE A 74 18.56 7.89 -7.94
CA ILE A 74 19.51 8.80 -8.61
C ILE A 74 18.73 9.70 -9.57
N ASP A 75 18.98 10.99 -9.51
CA ASP A 75 18.43 11.96 -10.48
C ASP A 75 19.35 12.09 -11.70
N TYR A 76 18.95 11.50 -12.81
CA TYR A 76 19.63 11.65 -14.10
C TYR A 76 19.01 12.73 -14.99
N ALA A 77 17.88 13.35 -14.60
CA ALA A 77 17.19 14.33 -15.43
C ALA A 77 18.06 15.56 -15.71
N SER A 78 18.97 15.88 -14.80
CA SER A 78 19.89 17.02 -14.90
C SER A 78 21.35 16.63 -15.17
N ASP A 79 21.66 15.33 -15.32
CA ASP A 79 23.06 14.84 -15.46
C ASP A 79 23.17 13.66 -16.44
N ASP A 80 23.14 13.97 -17.74
CA ASP A 80 23.38 13.00 -18.82
C ASP A 80 24.77 12.36 -18.76
N ALA A 81 25.75 13.05 -18.18
CA ALA A 81 27.09 12.50 -18.01
C ALA A 81 27.12 11.38 -16.98
N ALA A 82 26.38 11.54 -15.88
CA ALA A 82 26.20 10.48 -14.90
C ALA A 82 25.44 9.28 -15.51
N PHE A 83 24.38 9.53 -16.26
CA PHE A 83 23.65 8.45 -16.96
C PHE A 83 24.59 7.67 -17.89
N THR A 84 25.41 8.36 -18.70
CA THR A 84 26.36 7.73 -19.61
C THR A 84 27.44 6.96 -18.86
N ARG A 85 27.97 7.51 -17.78
CA ARG A 85 28.96 6.84 -16.92
C ARG A 85 28.44 5.53 -16.35
N ASP A 86 27.16 5.50 -15.94
CA ASP A 86 26.54 4.37 -15.29
C ASP A 86 25.89 3.38 -16.29
N ALA A 87 26.12 3.55 -17.60
CA ALA A 87 25.51 2.76 -18.67
C ALA A 87 25.68 1.25 -18.52
N ALA A 88 26.83 0.79 -18.00
CA ALA A 88 27.05 -0.64 -17.72
C ALA A 88 26.19 -1.19 -16.59
N LEU A 89 25.71 -0.34 -15.67
CA LEU A 89 24.92 -0.71 -14.51
C LEU A 89 23.42 -0.81 -14.82
N HIS A 90 22.92 -0.03 -15.77
CA HIS A 90 21.51 -0.03 -16.13
C HIS A 90 21.22 -0.62 -17.53
N GLY A 91 22.17 -0.55 -18.47
CA GLY A 91 22.00 -1.05 -19.84
C GLY A 91 20.77 -0.49 -20.57
N ALA A 92 20.25 0.65 -20.13
CA ALA A 92 19.10 1.30 -20.77
C ALA A 92 19.57 2.12 -21.97
N PRO A 93 18.81 2.11 -23.08
CA PRO A 93 19.17 2.87 -24.29
C PRO A 93 18.85 4.36 -24.18
N GLU A 94 17.99 4.74 -23.22
CA GLU A 94 17.44 6.09 -23.09
C GLU A 94 17.42 6.53 -21.62
N ASN A 95 17.77 7.81 -21.39
CA ASN A 95 17.66 8.45 -20.08
C ASN A 95 16.21 8.88 -19.82
N LEU A 96 15.52 8.18 -18.92
CA LEU A 96 14.17 8.53 -18.50
C LEU A 96 14.13 9.46 -17.27
N GLY A 97 15.29 9.85 -16.76
CA GLY A 97 15.43 10.84 -15.71
C GLY A 97 15.69 10.28 -14.31
N ARG A 98 15.35 9.05 -14.01
CA ARG A 98 15.53 8.45 -12.68
C ARG A 98 16.16 7.07 -12.73
N GLY A 99 17.08 6.80 -11.80
CA GLY A 99 17.73 5.50 -11.63
C GLY A 99 17.52 4.96 -10.23
N TRP A 100 16.79 3.84 -10.10
CA TRP A 100 16.58 3.16 -8.83
C TRP A 100 17.67 2.13 -8.59
N VAL A 101 18.50 2.34 -7.59
CA VAL A 101 19.65 1.48 -7.29
C VAL A 101 19.21 0.25 -6.51
N VAL A 102 19.51 -0.93 -7.05
CA VAL A 102 19.25 -2.21 -6.39
C VAL A 102 20.30 -2.46 -5.31
N ARG A 103 19.87 -2.49 -4.06
CA ARG A 103 20.69 -2.80 -2.89
C ARG A 103 20.79 -4.30 -2.63
N ALA A 104 19.71 -5.02 -2.86
CA ALA A 104 19.63 -6.46 -2.71
C ALA A 104 18.68 -7.05 -3.73
N ALA A 105 19.00 -8.27 -4.18
CA ALA A 105 18.15 -9.03 -5.08
C ALA A 105 18.22 -10.51 -4.71
N ARG A 106 17.12 -11.25 -4.89
CA ARG A 106 17.06 -12.69 -4.71
C ARG A 106 16.09 -13.33 -5.69
N ARG A 107 16.48 -14.44 -6.26
CA ARG A 107 15.63 -15.25 -7.14
C ARG A 107 14.54 -15.95 -6.35
N CYS A 108 13.44 -16.25 -7.03
CA CYS A 108 12.43 -17.17 -6.53
C CYS A 108 12.08 -18.24 -7.57
N GLU A 109 11.33 -19.24 -7.12
CA GLU A 109 10.66 -20.16 -8.03
C GLU A 109 9.67 -19.36 -8.88
N ARG A 110 9.78 -19.50 -10.21
CA ARG A 110 8.91 -18.77 -11.14
C ARG A 110 7.46 -19.17 -10.94
N CYS A 111 6.59 -18.21 -10.73
CA CYS A 111 5.17 -18.43 -10.67
C CYS A 111 4.41 -17.41 -11.50
N THR A 112 3.29 -17.85 -12.08
CA THR A 112 2.40 -17.01 -12.85
C THR A 112 1.37 -16.40 -11.91
N THR A 113 1.07 -15.12 -12.09
CA THR A 113 -0.01 -14.44 -11.37
C THR A 113 -0.84 -13.63 -12.35
N LYS A 114 -2.12 -13.45 -12.01
CA LYS A 114 -2.94 -12.45 -12.69
C LYS A 114 -2.59 -11.09 -12.13
N LEU A 115 -2.13 -10.22 -12.99
CA LEU A 115 -1.72 -8.86 -12.65
C LEU A 115 -2.83 -7.88 -13.00
N LYS A 116 -3.16 -7.02 -12.08
CA LYS A 116 -4.01 -5.86 -12.33
C LYS A 116 -3.12 -4.61 -12.28
N PRO A 117 -3.04 -3.83 -13.37
CA PRO A 117 -2.30 -2.57 -13.37
C PRO A 117 -2.83 -1.63 -12.29
N LYS A 118 -1.94 -0.93 -11.61
CA LYS A 118 -2.29 0.05 -10.59
C LYS A 118 -1.78 1.42 -10.86
N TYR A 119 -0.49 1.52 -10.96
CA TYR A 119 0.16 2.79 -11.17
C TYR A 119 1.48 2.56 -11.90
N ARG A 120 1.61 3.09 -13.10
CA ARG A 120 2.81 2.97 -13.94
C ARG A 120 3.28 1.51 -14.02
N ASP A 121 4.44 1.21 -13.43
CA ASP A 121 5.04 -0.13 -13.45
C ASP A 121 4.68 -0.99 -12.22
N PHE A 122 3.86 -0.46 -11.29
CA PHE A 122 3.39 -1.23 -10.15
C PHE A 122 2.06 -1.92 -10.43
N PHE A 123 1.97 -3.16 -9.98
CA PHE A 123 0.82 -4.05 -10.14
C PHE A 123 0.36 -4.60 -8.80
N GLU A 124 -0.86 -5.09 -8.78
CA GLU A 124 -1.44 -5.88 -7.70
C GLU A 124 -1.66 -7.28 -8.20
N ALA A 125 -1.31 -8.27 -7.39
CA ALA A 125 -1.82 -9.60 -7.61
C ALA A 125 -3.34 -9.58 -7.44
N VAL A 126 -4.05 -10.18 -8.39
CA VAL A 126 -5.47 -10.48 -8.19
C VAL A 126 -5.51 -11.68 -7.25
N ALA A 127 -5.55 -11.44 -5.96
CA ALA A 127 -5.95 -12.48 -5.03
C ALA A 127 -7.42 -12.82 -5.34
N ASP A 128 -7.74 -14.10 -5.43
CA ASP A 128 -9.13 -14.57 -5.44
C ASP A 128 -9.72 -14.38 -4.01
N THR A 129 -9.68 -13.15 -3.51
CA THR A 129 -10.32 -12.84 -2.23
C THR A 129 -11.80 -12.66 -2.50
N GLU A 130 -12.55 -13.74 -2.33
CA GLU A 130 -14.00 -13.67 -2.17
C GLU A 130 -14.29 -12.90 -0.87
N GLY A 131 -14.68 -11.63 -1.00
CA GLY A 131 -15.11 -10.82 0.13
C GLY A 131 -14.75 -9.35 0.04
N PRO A 132 -15.42 -8.49 0.84
CA PRO A 132 -15.12 -7.08 0.90
C PRO A 132 -13.72 -6.84 1.47
N SER A 133 -13.01 -5.85 0.93
CA SER A 133 -11.68 -5.47 1.39
C SER A 133 -11.62 -3.98 1.73
N PHE A 134 -10.82 -3.67 2.75
CA PHE A 134 -10.44 -2.30 3.09
C PHE A 134 -9.17 -1.92 2.32
N VAL A 135 -9.22 -0.82 1.58
CA VAL A 135 -8.17 -0.44 0.64
C VAL A 135 -7.35 0.72 1.18
N ILE A 136 -6.03 0.60 1.13
CA ILE A 136 -5.11 1.71 1.43
C ILE A 136 -4.67 2.33 0.11
N LEU A 137 -4.83 3.63 -0.01
CA LEU A 137 -4.58 4.43 -1.20
C LEU A 137 -3.46 5.44 -0.95
N HIS A 138 -2.81 5.86 -2.02
CA HIS A 138 -1.93 7.03 -2.06
C HIS A 138 -2.32 7.89 -3.27
N PRO A 139 -2.35 9.23 -3.20
CA PRO A 139 -2.81 10.10 -4.29
C PRO A 139 -2.08 9.86 -5.61
N ILE A 140 -0.76 9.66 -5.52
CA ILE A 140 0.11 9.47 -6.69
C ILE A 140 0.16 8.01 -7.14
N TYR A 141 0.22 7.06 -6.19
CA TYR A 141 0.49 5.65 -6.47
C TYR A 141 -0.77 4.77 -6.52
N GLY A 142 -1.94 5.37 -6.32
CA GLY A 142 -3.20 4.65 -6.29
C GLY A 142 -3.28 3.70 -5.07
N LYS A 143 -3.83 2.50 -5.27
CA LYS A 143 -3.96 1.51 -4.21
C LYS A 143 -2.58 0.92 -3.85
N ILE A 144 -2.13 1.06 -2.64
CA ILE A 144 -0.86 0.54 -2.14
C ILE A 144 -1.01 -0.75 -1.31
N ALA A 145 -2.21 -1.00 -0.76
CA ALA A 145 -2.55 -2.28 -0.13
C ALA A 145 -4.05 -2.54 -0.10
N SER A 146 -4.40 -3.76 0.31
CA SER A 146 -5.77 -4.18 0.55
C SER A 146 -5.77 -5.18 1.70
N VAL A 147 -6.64 -4.97 2.68
CA VAL A 147 -6.82 -5.87 3.82
C VAL A 147 -8.22 -6.44 3.75
N ALA A 148 -8.37 -7.76 3.73
CA ALA A 148 -9.68 -8.38 3.77
C ALA A 148 -10.43 -7.94 5.03
N VAL A 149 -11.70 -7.55 4.89
CA VAL A 149 -12.52 -7.17 6.06
C VAL A 149 -12.59 -8.29 7.08
N ASP A 150 -12.67 -9.52 6.61
CA ASP A 150 -12.65 -10.72 7.46
C ASP A 150 -11.39 -10.84 8.31
N HIS A 151 -10.23 -10.42 7.78
CA HIS A 151 -8.98 -10.35 8.53
C HIS A 151 -9.04 -9.27 9.63
N ILE A 152 -9.56 -8.08 9.28
CA ILE A 152 -9.73 -6.98 10.26
C ILE A 152 -10.64 -7.43 11.41
N VAL A 153 -11.75 -8.06 11.09
CA VAL A 153 -12.77 -8.48 12.07
C VAL A 153 -12.30 -9.65 12.94
N LYS A 154 -11.62 -10.65 12.36
CA LYS A 154 -11.34 -11.93 13.03
C LYS A 154 -9.90 -12.06 13.55
N ARG A 155 -8.97 -11.29 13.03
CA ARG A 155 -7.54 -11.46 13.32
C ARG A 155 -6.89 -10.28 14.05
N LEU A 156 -7.40 -9.07 13.84
CA LEU A 156 -6.86 -7.92 14.55
C LEU A 156 -7.51 -7.79 15.94
N PRO A 157 -6.78 -7.23 16.93
CA PRO A 157 -7.35 -6.98 18.26
C PRO A 157 -8.57 -6.07 18.16
N ALA A 158 -9.71 -6.56 18.62
CA ALA A 158 -10.93 -5.77 18.77
C ALA A 158 -10.85 -4.99 20.08
N LEU A 159 -10.74 -3.69 20.00
CA LEU A 159 -10.62 -2.78 21.14
C LEU A 159 -11.90 -1.94 21.24
N PRO A 160 -12.37 -1.63 22.46
CA PRO A 160 -13.49 -0.72 22.62
C PRO A 160 -13.06 0.71 22.26
N VAL A 161 -13.91 1.42 21.56
CA VAL A 161 -13.73 2.86 21.33
C VAL A 161 -13.84 3.57 22.67
N PRO A 162 -12.80 4.31 23.12
CA PRO A 162 -12.71 4.78 24.50
C PRO A 162 -13.71 5.90 24.84
N SER A 163 -14.14 6.67 23.86
CA SER A 163 -15.08 7.79 24.05
C SER A 163 -15.74 8.18 22.72
N GLY A 164 -16.67 9.12 22.76
CA GLY A 164 -17.34 9.64 21.57
C GLY A 164 -18.65 8.93 21.23
N SER A 165 -19.17 9.19 20.03
CA SER A 165 -20.48 8.68 19.60
C SER A 165 -20.57 7.16 19.48
N LYS A 166 -19.44 6.47 19.52
CA LYS A 166 -19.29 5.01 19.42
C LYS A 166 -18.53 4.43 20.60
N GLN A 167 -18.60 5.11 21.76
CA GLN A 167 -18.01 4.60 23.00
C GLN A 167 -18.49 3.17 23.29
N GLY A 168 -17.56 2.28 23.63
CA GLY A 168 -17.84 0.88 23.91
C GLY A 168 -17.92 -0.03 22.67
N TYR A 169 -18.20 0.50 21.48
CA TYR A 169 -18.20 -0.29 20.25
C TYR A 169 -16.82 -0.88 19.97
N LEU A 170 -16.78 -2.10 19.42
CA LEU A 170 -15.54 -2.82 19.18
C LEU A 170 -15.04 -2.62 17.76
N GLY A 171 -13.74 -2.36 17.63
CA GLY A 171 -13.10 -2.18 16.32
C GLY A 171 -11.59 -2.36 16.39
N ALA A 172 -10.97 -2.54 15.23
CA ALA A 172 -9.53 -2.50 15.09
C ALA A 172 -9.06 -1.04 15.04
N SER A 173 -8.03 -0.69 15.80
CA SER A 173 -7.42 0.64 15.70
C SER A 173 -6.77 0.83 14.33
N VAL A 174 -6.79 2.05 13.81
CA VAL A 174 -6.12 2.39 12.53
C VAL A 174 -4.66 1.97 12.53
N PRO A 175 -3.86 2.21 13.60
CA PRO A 175 -2.49 1.70 13.67
C PRO A 175 -2.38 0.18 13.54
N ALA A 176 -3.31 -0.59 14.13
CA ALA A 176 -3.29 -2.05 14.02
C ALA A 176 -3.58 -2.51 12.58
N VAL A 177 -4.50 -1.85 11.89
CA VAL A 177 -4.80 -2.13 10.48
C VAL A 177 -3.61 -1.81 9.59
N LEU A 178 -2.95 -0.66 9.81
CA LEU A 178 -1.77 -0.26 9.05
C LEU A 178 -0.56 -1.19 9.33
N ALA A 179 -0.39 -1.62 10.59
CA ALA A 179 0.66 -2.56 10.97
C ALA A 179 0.45 -3.97 10.40
N ALA A 180 -0.80 -4.35 10.11
CA ALA A 180 -1.13 -5.61 9.45
C ALA A 180 -0.91 -5.57 7.93
N CYS A 181 -0.62 -4.38 7.38
CA CYS A 181 -0.30 -4.19 5.98
C CYS A 181 1.19 -4.50 5.70
N PRO A 182 1.58 -4.67 4.43
CA PRO A 182 2.97 -4.76 4.02
C PRO A 182 3.82 -3.60 4.51
N LEU A 183 5.13 -3.83 4.67
CA LEU A 183 6.08 -2.85 5.23
C LEU A 183 6.08 -1.50 4.47
N ASN A 184 5.81 -1.51 3.17
CA ASN A 184 5.66 -0.29 2.36
C ASN A 184 4.52 0.60 2.88
N VAL A 185 3.38 0.03 3.30
CA VAL A 185 2.26 0.79 3.88
C VAL A 185 2.62 1.31 5.26
N VAL A 186 3.28 0.48 6.07
CA VAL A 186 3.76 0.91 7.39
C VAL A 186 4.69 2.11 7.26
N LYS A 187 5.62 2.08 6.30
CA LYS A 187 6.50 3.22 6.01
C LYS A 187 5.74 4.43 5.48
N ALA A 188 4.82 4.26 4.52
CA ALA A 188 3.99 5.34 4.01
C ALA A 188 3.18 6.01 5.14
N SER A 189 2.58 5.21 6.03
CA SER A 189 1.84 5.75 7.18
C SER A 189 2.72 6.44 8.22
N ALA A 190 4.02 6.14 8.27
CA ALA A 190 4.97 6.80 9.17
C ALA A 190 5.35 8.21 8.69
N VAL A 191 5.29 8.46 7.39
CA VAL A 191 5.70 9.74 6.77
C VAL A 191 4.52 10.57 6.26
N CYS A 192 3.31 10.00 6.13
CA CYS A 192 2.15 10.76 5.68
C CYS A 192 1.83 11.92 6.64
N ALA A 193 1.40 13.04 6.08
CA ALA A 193 0.95 14.21 6.85
C ALA A 193 -0.50 14.05 7.31
N GLU A 194 -1.33 13.47 6.46
CA GLU A 194 -2.76 13.34 6.69
C GLU A 194 -3.37 12.09 6.03
N GLY A 195 -4.62 11.79 6.36
CA GLY A 195 -5.39 10.72 5.75
C GLY A 195 -6.83 11.12 5.47
N VAL A 196 -7.41 10.52 4.43
CA VAL A 196 -8.82 10.70 4.04
C VAL A 196 -9.49 9.35 3.95
N PHE A 197 -10.52 9.12 4.76
CA PHE A 197 -11.34 7.92 4.64
C PHE A 197 -12.47 8.12 3.64
N LYS A 198 -12.81 7.05 2.91
CA LYS A 198 -13.90 7.04 1.94
C LYS A 198 -14.85 5.88 2.21
N ALA A 199 -16.14 6.16 2.07
CA ALA A 199 -17.19 5.16 2.11
C ALA A 199 -17.48 4.59 0.71
N ALA A 200 -18.19 3.48 0.65
CA ALA A 200 -18.55 2.82 -0.61
C ALA A 200 -19.45 3.67 -1.52
N ASP A 201 -20.23 4.58 -0.93
CA ASP A 201 -21.10 5.54 -1.66
C ASP A 201 -20.36 6.79 -2.16
N GLY A 202 -19.03 6.86 -1.95
CA GLY A 202 -18.18 7.96 -2.37
C GLY A 202 -18.07 9.11 -1.36
N VAL A 203 -18.82 9.08 -0.25
CA VAL A 203 -18.65 10.07 0.83
C VAL A 203 -17.25 9.94 1.42
N ALA A 204 -16.60 11.07 1.62
CA ALA A 204 -15.26 11.13 2.19
C ALA A 204 -15.20 12.03 3.43
N THR A 205 -14.27 11.76 4.33
CA THR A 205 -13.93 12.70 5.40
C THR A 205 -13.18 13.90 4.84
N ALA A 206 -13.17 15.01 5.56
CA ALA A 206 -12.11 15.99 5.38
C ALA A 206 -10.74 15.34 5.69
N PRO A 207 -9.62 15.94 5.24
CA PRO A 207 -8.29 15.49 5.62
C PRO A 207 -8.12 15.47 7.14
N ILE A 208 -7.54 14.39 7.65
CA ILE A 208 -7.32 14.15 9.08
C ILE A 208 -5.82 14.13 9.30
N ALA A 209 -5.31 15.03 10.13
CA ALA A 209 -3.89 15.07 10.46
C ALA A 209 -3.42 13.72 11.02
N ARG A 210 -2.19 13.32 10.71
CA ARG A 210 -1.64 12.01 11.09
C ARG A 210 -1.79 11.70 12.59
N ALA A 211 -1.54 12.68 13.46
CA ALA A 211 -1.66 12.48 14.90
C ALA A 211 -3.07 12.03 15.32
N ASP A 212 -4.10 12.60 14.70
CA ASP A 212 -5.50 12.25 14.96
C ASP A 212 -5.89 10.96 14.19
N LEU A 213 -5.38 10.78 12.99
CA LEU A 213 -5.58 9.57 12.18
C LEU A 213 -5.21 8.30 12.99
N MET A 214 -4.09 8.35 13.70
CA MET A 214 -3.62 7.22 14.52
C MET A 214 -4.46 6.94 15.78
N ARG A 215 -5.44 7.79 16.08
CA ARG A 215 -6.43 7.58 17.17
C ARG A 215 -7.73 6.96 16.68
N GLY A 216 -7.90 6.79 15.37
CA GLY A 216 -9.10 6.25 14.74
C GLY A 216 -9.29 4.75 14.93
N PHE A 217 -10.53 4.31 14.76
CA PHE A 217 -10.96 2.92 14.82
C PHE A 217 -11.81 2.56 13.59
N LEU A 218 -11.58 1.39 13.04
CA LEU A 218 -12.48 0.72 12.11
C LEU A 218 -13.39 -0.21 12.92
N VAL A 219 -14.52 0.31 13.32
CA VAL A 219 -15.52 -0.39 14.14
C VAL A 219 -16.25 -1.41 13.30
N HIS A 220 -16.40 -2.62 13.83
CA HIS A 220 -17.09 -3.72 13.16
C HIS A 220 -18.18 -4.38 14.01
N SER A 221 -18.21 -4.11 15.33
CA SER A 221 -19.20 -4.68 16.25
C SER A 221 -19.71 -3.61 17.20
N ASP A 222 -20.90 -3.84 17.75
CA ASP A 222 -21.45 -3.06 18.84
C ASP A 222 -20.74 -3.39 20.17
N GLU A 223 -21.21 -2.78 21.28
CA GLU A 223 -20.68 -2.97 22.62
C GLU A 223 -20.83 -4.40 23.16
N ASP A 224 -21.80 -5.16 22.64
CA ASP A 224 -22.03 -6.56 22.99
C ASP A 224 -21.21 -7.53 22.07
N GLY A 225 -20.43 -7.02 21.15
CA GLY A 225 -19.62 -7.81 20.22
C GLY A 225 -20.39 -8.33 19.01
N LYS A 226 -21.66 -7.93 18.83
CA LYS A 226 -22.44 -8.29 17.65
C LYS A 226 -21.99 -7.47 16.44
N LEU A 227 -21.77 -8.14 15.31
CA LEU A 227 -21.39 -7.47 14.06
C LEU A 227 -22.42 -6.43 13.63
N LEU A 228 -21.94 -5.29 13.13
CA LEU A 228 -22.80 -4.20 12.67
C LEU A 228 -23.64 -4.64 11.47
N GLU A 229 -24.97 -4.65 11.64
CA GLU A 229 -25.90 -4.97 10.56
C GLU A 229 -26.18 -3.79 9.63
N LYS A 230 -26.06 -2.56 10.15
CA LYS A 230 -26.34 -1.33 9.41
C LYS A 230 -25.08 -0.45 9.30
N GLY A 231 -24.83 0.03 8.11
CA GLY A 231 -23.69 0.94 7.85
C GLY A 231 -22.45 0.25 7.34
N GLY A 232 -22.59 -0.97 6.82
CA GLY A 232 -21.51 -1.74 6.20
C GLY A 232 -20.63 -2.48 7.20
N PRO A 233 -19.70 -3.31 6.72
CA PRO A 233 -18.88 -4.16 7.57
C PRO A 233 -17.88 -3.40 8.44
N LEU A 234 -17.53 -2.18 8.04
CA LEU A 234 -16.63 -1.30 8.78
C LEU A 234 -17.22 0.11 8.89
N ARG A 235 -17.09 0.70 10.07
CA ARG A 235 -17.48 2.07 10.35
C ARG A 235 -16.33 2.82 10.99
N LEU A 236 -16.00 3.97 10.46
CA LEU A 236 -14.99 4.83 11.04
C LEU A 236 -15.52 5.51 12.31
N ALA A 237 -14.76 5.47 13.38
CA ALA A 237 -15.03 6.20 14.60
C ALA A 237 -13.74 6.79 15.20
N PHE A 238 -13.89 7.91 15.88
CA PHE A 238 -12.82 8.55 16.63
C PHE A 238 -13.25 8.83 18.07
N PRO A 239 -12.33 8.79 19.04
CA PRO A 239 -12.59 9.24 20.40
C PRO A 239 -12.82 10.76 20.42
N ASP A 240 -13.38 11.25 21.52
CA ASP A 240 -13.56 12.68 21.74
C ASP A 240 -12.24 13.46 21.62
N GLY A 241 -12.35 14.72 21.23
CA GLY A 241 -11.21 15.62 21.02
C GLY A 241 -10.51 15.46 19.66
N VAL A 242 -11.01 14.57 18.80
CA VAL A 242 -10.63 14.56 17.37
C VAL A 242 -11.69 15.35 16.62
N ALA A 243 -11.39 16.60 16.31
CA ALA A 243 -12.26 17.48 15.54
C ALA A 243 -11.80 17.49 14.07
N VAL A 244 -12.56 16.86 13.20
CA VAL A 244 -12.38 17.02 11.76
C VAL A 244 -13.44 17.98 11.24
N GLN A 245 -13.02 19.01 10.50
CA GLN A 245 -13.97 19.91 9.86
C GLN A 245 -14.80 19.10 8.86
N SER A 246 -16.10 19.00 9.11
CA SER A 246 -17.02 18.44 8.10
C SER A 246 -17.10 19.41 6.95
N ALA A 247 -16.71 18.98 5.75
CA ALA A 247 -16.83 19.77 4.53
C ALA A 247 -18.29 20.18 4.20
N VAL A 248 -19.26 19.57 4.87
CA VAL A 248 -20.70 19.74 4.56
C VAL A 248 -21.44 20.68 5.54
N CYS A 249 -20.99 20.83 6.78
CA CYS A 249 -21.81 21.52 7.82
C CYS A 249 -21.08 22.59 8.64
N GLY A 250 -19.82 22.91 8.40
CA GLY A 250 -19.12 23.99 9.11
C GLY A 250 -18.91 23.80 10.62
N THR A 251 -19.52 22.80 11.25
CA THR A 251 -19.35 22.47 12.65
C THR A 251 -18.40 21.30 12.83
N PRO A 252 -17.35 21.41 13.68
CA PRO A 252 -16.46 20.31 13.98
C PRO A 252 -17.26 19.15 14.60
N LYS A 253 -17.32 18.02 13.92
CA LYS A 253 -17.85 16.77 14.48
C LYS A 253 -16.80 15.68 14.35
N PRO A 254 -16.72 14.77 15.32
CA PRO A 254 -15.92 13.56 15.14
C PRO A 254 -16.34 12.87 13.85
N PRO A 255 -15.41 12.49 12.95
CA PRO A 255 -15.78 11.82 11.73
C PRO A 255 -16.41 10.46 12.07
N ASP A 256 -17.62 10.27 11.62
CA ASP A 256 -18.38 9.02 11.70
C ASP A 256 -18.78 8.66 10.26
N LEU A 257 -18.04 7.75 9.65
CA LEU A 257 -18.25 7.32 8.28
C LEU A 257 -18.74 5.88 8.26
N LYS A 258 -19.98 5.68 7.81
CA LYS A 258 -20.57 4.34 7.62
C LYS A 258 -20.01 3.71 6.35
N ASN A 259 -19.95 2.37 6.34
CA ASN A 259 -19.51 1.58 5.19
C ASN A 259 -18.14 2.06 4.66
N CYS A 260 -17.21 2.23 5.60
CA CYS A 260 -15.87 2.70 5.30
C CYS A 260 -15.10 1.61 4.52
N VAL A 261 -14.61 1.94 3.33
CA VAL A 261 -13.96 0.98 2.43
C VAL A 261 -12.51 1.32 2.10
N SER A 262 -12.08 2.55 2.36
CA SER A 262 -10.69 2.91 2.08
C SER A 262 -10.14 4.03 2.94
N LEU A 263 -8.81 4.08 3.02
CA LEU A 263 -8.01 5.16 3.58
C LEU A 263 -6.99 5.60 2.53
N GLU A 264 -6.98 6.88 2.19
CA GLU A 264 -5.97 7.52 1.34
C GLU A 264 -4.96 8.24 2.24
N LEU A 265 -3.70 7.79 2.22
CA LEU A 265 -2.58 8.43 2.93
C LEU A 265 -1.98 9.50 2.04
N ARG A 266 -1.77 10.72 2.55
CA ARG A 266 -1.26 11.87 1.81
C ARG A 266 0.00 12.40 2.47
N ASP A 267 1.02 12.67 1.65
CA ASP A 267 2.25 13.32 2.08
C ASP A 267 2.03 14.83 2.26
N GLU A 268 2.96 15.50 2.92
CA GLU A 268 3.02 16.97 2.89
C GLU A 268 3.27 17.43 1.44
N ASN A 269 2.45 18.37 0.97
CA ASN A 269 2.61 19.00 -0.34
C ASN A 269 3.81 19.95 -0.34
#